data_feeed583f808f9583fc25b31daaaf11d
#
_entry.id   feeed583f808f9583fc25b31daaaf11d
#
_cell.length_a   1.000
_cell.length_b   1.000
_cell.length_c   1.000
_cell.angle_alpha   90.00
_cell.angle_beta   90.00
_cell.angle_gamma   90.00
#
_symmetry.space_group_name_H-M   'P 1'
#
loop_
_entity.id
_entity.type
_entity.pdbx_description
1 polymer ?
#
loop_
_entity_poly.entity_id
_entity_poly.type
_entity_poly.pdbx_seq_one_letter_code
_entity_poly.pdbx_strand_id
1 'polypeptide(L)'
;PMYTGEATTRMACLADTFAGLHERAWVHHIPRLMLLSSFANLYGAEPRSVLGWMSDIYIDAAEWVMVPNVMGMALWADGGRMATKPYVSGGAYVNRMSDHCRGCVYDPKRRTGPDACPFTSLYWDFLARHRERLGSSNRMAQPLANLNRLSDLPEVRAEAARMIVDAAAGHL
;
A
#
# COMPACT_ATOMS: atom_id res chain seq x y z
N PRO A 1 -0.13 -5.67 -13.09
CA PRO A 1 0.10 -4.92 -14.33
C PRO A 1 0.78 -3.57 -14.10
N MET A 2 0.34 -2.72 -13.12
CA MET A 2 0.95 -1.41 -12.88
C MET A 2 2.42 -1.49 -12.42
N TYR A 3 2.81 -2.54 -11.68
CA TYR A 3 4.20 -2.76 -11.27
C TYR A 3 5.08 -3.26 -12.41
N THR A 4 4.51 -4.00 -13.35
CA THR A 4 5.24 -4.57 -14.50
C THR A 4 5.24 -3.65 -15.72
N GLY A 5 4.59 -2.50 -15.64
CA GLY A 5 4.47 -1.55 -16.76
C GLY A 5 3.44 -1.94 -17.83
N GLU A 6 2.68 -3.02 -17.61
CA GLU A 6 1.63 -3.47 -18.53
C GLU A 6 0.36 -2.61 -18.47
N ALA A 7 0.20 -1.84 -17.40
CA ALA A 7 -0.91 -0.90 -17.24
C ALA A 7 -0.47 0.35 -16.46
N THR A 8 -1.12 1.46 -16.75
CA THR A 8 -1.00 2.71 -15.98
C THR A 8 -2.02 2.72 -14.85
N THR A 9 -1.79 3.59 -13.85
CA THR A 9 -2.75 3.80 -12.76
C THR A 9 -3.29 5.22 -12.76
N ARG A 10 -4.54 5.39 -12.36
CA ARG A 10 -5.19 6.69 -12.16
C ARG A 10 -4.90 7.28 -10.77
N MET A 11 -4.23 6.55 -9.90
CA MET A 11 -3.78 7.02 -8.60
C MET A 11 -2.59 7.95 -8.77
N ALA A 12 -2.78 9.27 -8.69
CA ALA A 12 -1.74 10.26 -8.97
C ALA A 12 -0.44 10.01 -8.20
N CYS A 13 -0.51 9.59 -6.93
CA CYS A 13 0.67 9.28 -6.11
C CYS A 13 1.47 8.08 -6.63
N LEU A 14 0.82 7.03 -7.12
CA LEU A 14 1.50 5.88 -7.70
C LEU A 14 1.98 6.19 -9.12
N ALA A 15 1.17 6.86 -9.94
CA ALA A 15 1.54 7.24 -11.30
C ALA A 15 2.83 8.07 -11.32
N ASP A 16 2.93 9.11 -10.49
CA ASP A 16 4.13 9.94 -10.36
C ASP A 16 5.34 9.13 -9.86
N THR A 17 5.11 8.27 -8.84
CA THR A 17 6.19 7.45 -8.29
C THR A 17 6.70 6.44 -9.32
N PHE A 18 5.83 5.79 -10.10
CA PHE A 18 6.22 4.88 -11.18
C PHE A 18 6.94 5.61 -12.32
N ALA A 19 6.45 6.78 -12.72
CA ALA A 19 7.12 7.59 -13.75
C ALA A 19 8.56 7.92 -13.34
N GLY A 20 8.75 8.41 -12.11
CA GLY A 20 10.09 8.69 -11.59
C GLY A 20 10.97 7.45 -11.47
N LEU A 21 10.39 6.29 -11.14
CA LEU A 21 11.12 5.04 -11.06
C LEU A 21 11.57 4.54 -12.44
N HIS A 22 10.67 4.57 -13.43
CA HIS A 22 11.01 4.16 -14.80
C HIS A 22 12.04 5.06 -15.47
N GLU A 23 12.02 6.36 -15.15
CA GLU A 23 12.98 7.32 -15.68
C GLU A 23 14.39 7.15 -15.10
N ARG A 24 14.49 6.87 -13.79
CA ARG A 24 15.76 6.95 -13.05
C ARG A 24 16.22 5.63 -12.44
N ALA A 25 15.43 4.58 -12.51
CA ALA A 25 15.60 3.34 -11.75
C ALA A 25 15.77 3.59 -10.22
N TRP A 26 15.22 4.71 -9.73
CA TRP A 26 15.37 5.14 -8.34
C TRP A 26 14.23 6.08 -7.92
N VAL A 27 13.76 5.89 -6.70
CA VAL A 27 12.92 6.85 -5.97
C VAL A 27 13.37 6.91 -4.51
N HIS A 28 13.09 8.02 -3.84
CA HIS A 28 13.43 8.20 -2.43
C HIS A 28 12.82 7.10 -1.55
N HIS A 29 13.47 6.81 -0.42
CA HIS A 29 13.04 5.75 0.51
C HIS A 29 11.56 5.87 0.93
N ILE A 30 11.06 7.08 1.19
CA ILE A 30 9.67 7.26 1.67
C ILE A 30 8.61 6.86 0.62
N PRO A 31 8.62 7.32 -0.65
CA PRO A 31 7.73 6.79 -1.68
C PRO A 31 7.89 5.28 -1.90
N ARG A 32 9.12 4.76 -1.84
CA ARG A 32 9.42 3.33 -1.96
C ARG A 32 8.68 2.53 -0.88
N LEU A 33 8.76 2.99 0.37
CA LEU A 33 8.13 2.32 1.52
C LEU A 33 6.63 2.59 1.60
N MET A 34 6.23 3.87 1.59
CA MET A 34 4.88 4.29 1.97
C MET A 34 3.89 4.36 0.81
N LEU A 35 4.36 4.31 -0.43
CA LEU A 35 3.51 4.22 -1.61
C LEU A 35 3.63 2.84 -2.26
N LEU A 36 4.76 2.51 -2.86
CA LEU A 36 4.90 1.25 -3.61
C LEU A 36 4.74 0.02 -2.71
N SER A 37 5.58 -0.11 -1.68
CA SER A 37 5.52 -1.27 -0.78
C SER A 37 4.23 -1.32 0.03
N SER A 38 3.75 -0.17 0.52
CA SER A 38 2.49 -0.08 1.26
C SER A 38 1.32 -0.54 0.40
N PHE A 39 1.24 -0.09 -0.86
CA PHE A 39 0.17 -0.54 -1.77
C PHE A 39 0.26 -2.04 -2.06
N ALA A 40 1.46 -2.57 -2.35
CA ALA A 40 1.67 -3.99 -2.57
C ALA A 40 1.23 -4.84 -1.36
N ASN A 41 1.53 -4.39 -0.14
CA ASN A 41 1.13 -5.05 1.09
C ASN A 41 -0.39 -4.99 1.31
N LEU A 42 -1.00 -3.84 1.11
CA LEU A 42 -2.46 -3.66 1.21
C LEU A 42 -3.21 -4.51 0.19
N TYR A 43 -2.71 -4.56 -1.03
CA TYR A 43 -3.21 -5.40 -2.12
C TYR A 43 -3.10 -6.90 -1.80
N GLY A 44 -2.10 -7.30 -1.02
CA GLY A 44 -1.80 -8.68 -0.67
C GLY A 44 -0.88 -9.36 -1.68
N ALA A 45 0.01 -8.61 -2.32
CA ALA A 45 1.02 -9.17 -3.21
C ALA A 45 1.94 -10.16 -2.47
N GLU A 46 2.37 -11.19 -3.17
CA GLU A 46 3.27 -12.19 -2.61
C GLU A 46 4.64 -11.55 -2.29
N PRO A 47 5.15 -11.67 -1.04
CA PRO A 47 6.32 -10.93 -0.59
C PRO A 47 7.60 -11.17 -1.39
N ARG A 48 7.84 -12.40 -1.84
CA ARG A 48 9.03 -12.73 -2.64
C ARG A 48 8.94 -12.13 -4.04
N SER A 49 7.74 -12.08 -4.62
CA SER A 49 7.51 -11.44 -5.91
C SER A 49 7.78 -9.93 -5.83
N VAL A 50 7.35 -9.28 -4.74
CA VAL A 50 7.66 -7.85 -4.50
C VAL A 50 9.16 -7.64 -4.31
N LEU A 51 9.83 -8.51 -3.54
CA LEU A 51 11.29 -8.45 -3.36
C LEU A 51 12.03 -8.61 -4.68
N GLY A 52 11.66 -9.61 -5.50
CA GLY A 52 12.24 -9.83 -6.82
C GLY A 52 12.06 -8.61 -7.72
N TRP A 53 10.83 -8.11 -7.85
CA TRP A 53 10.55 -6.91 -8.63
C TRP A 53 11.38 -5.70 -8.19
N MET A 54 11.49 -5.45 -6.87
CA MET A 54 12.28 -4.34 -6.36
C MET A 54 13.78 -4.54 -6.61
N SER A 55 14.28 -5.77 -6.54
CA SER A 55 15.68 -6.09 -6.83
C SER A 55 16.03 -5.87 -8.31
N ASP A 56 15.06 -6.07 -9.20
CA ASP A 56 15.27 -5.92 -10.65
C ASP A 56 15.17 -4.46 -11.11
N ILE A 57 14.33 -3.64 -10.47
CA ILE A 57 14.01 -2.30 -10.99
C ILE A 57 14.86 -1.19 -10.38
N TYR A 58 15.40 -1.37 -9.15
CA TYR A 58 16.17 -0.35 -8.48
C TYR A 58 17.66 -0.46 -8.73
N ILE A 59 18.30 0.63 -9.18
CA ILE A 59 19.75 0.68 -9.43
C ILE A 59 20.60 0.49 -8.16
N ASP A 60 20.02 0.76 -6.99
CA ASP A 60 20.65 0.62 -5.68
C ASP A 60 20.23 -0.66 -4.94
N ALA A 61 19.69 -1.66 -5.65
CA ALA A 61 19.19 -2.90 -5.08
C ALA A 61 20.33 -3.85 -4.67
N ALA A 62 20.86 -3.67 -3.48
CA ALA A 62 21.78 -4.62 -2.86
C ALA A 62 21.00 -5.59 -1.97
N GLU A 63 21.24 -6.90 -2.07
CA GLU A 63 20.48 -7.95 -1.39
C GLU A 63 20.40 -7.72 0.13
N TRP A 64 21.52 -7.38 0.76
CA TRP A 64 21.60 -7.12 2.21
C TRP A 64 20.77 -5.90 2.65
N VAL A 65 20.44 -5.00 1.73
CA VAL A 65 19.53 -3.86 1.96
C VAL A 65 18.10 -4.25 1.63
N MET A 66 17.88 -4.90 0.47
CA MET A 66 16.52 -5.16 -0.04
C MET A 66 15.78 -6.18 0.82
N VAL A 67 16.41 -7.28 1.19
CA VAL A 67 15.75 -8.33 1.98
C VAL A 67 15.18 -7.78 3.30
N PRO A 68 15.95 -7.14 4.20
CA PRO A 68 15.38 -6.65 5.45
C PRO A 68 14.37 -5.52 5.24
N ASN A 69 14.60 -4.60 4.30
CA ASN A 69 13.71 -3.47 4.08
C ASN A 69 12.38 -3.89 3.42
N VAL A 70 12.41 -4.78 2.43
CA VAL A 70 11.20 -5.23 1.75
C VAL A 70 10.46 -6.26 2.59
N MET A 71 11.11 -7.36 2.97
CA MET A 71 10.45 -8.46 3.67
C MET A 71 10.10 -8.10 5.13
N GLY A 72 11.05 -7.51 5.85
CA GLY A 72 10.87 -7.22 7.27
C GLY A 72 10.11 -5.92 7.53
N MET A 73 10.57 -4.80 6.94
CA MET A 73 10.00 -3.49 7.22
C MET A 73 8.71 -3.24 6.42
N ALA A 74 8.77 -3.32 5.09
CA ALA A 74 7.68 -2.89 4.23
C ALA A 74 6.49 -3.85 4.25
N LEU A 75 6.74 -5.13 4.03
CA LEU A 75 5.70 -6.16 3.89
C LEU A 75 5.38 -6.88 5.20
N TRP A 76 6.20 -6.67 6.23
CA TRP A 76 6.03 -7.32 7.54
C TRP A 76 5.95 -8.85 7.46
N ALA A 77 6.63 -9.41 6.46
CA ALA A 77 6.58 -10.83 6.13
C ALA A 77 7.42 -11.71 7.08
N ASP A 78 8.29 -11.09 7.89
CA ASP A 78 9.10 -11.74 8.92
C ASP A 78 8.35 -12.01 10.25
N GLY A 79 7.06 -11.64 10.30
CA GLY A 79 6.26 -11.80 11.50
C GLY A 79 6.46 -10.71 12.55
N GLY A 80 7.05 -9.57 12.17
CA GLY A 80 7.24 -8.43 13.06
C GLY A 80 8.53 -8.49 13.87
N ARG A 81 9.54 -9.24 13.39
CA ARG A 81 10.85 -9.30 14.02
C ARG A 81 11.64 -8.01 13.82
N MET A 82 11.58 -7.44 12.61
CA MET A 82 12.29 -6.21 12.27
C MET A 82 11.47 -4.97 12.62
N ALA A 83 10.18 -4.95 12.26
CA ALA A 83 9.30 -3.82 12.46
C ALA A 83 8.20 -4.15 13.48
N THR A 84 8.00 -3.26 14.45
CA THR A 84 7.00 -3.45 15.53
C THR A 84 5.54 -3.30 15.05
N LYS A 85 5.34 -2.85 13.82
CA LYS A 85 4.03 -2.75 13.12
C LYS A 85 4.26 -2.77 11.61
N PRO A 86 3.26 -3.18 10.80
CA PRO A 86 3.34 -3.04 9.36
C PRO A 86 3.38 -1.55 8.94
N TYR A 87 4.17 -1.25 7.91
CA TYR A 87 4.26 0.08 7.31
C TYR A 87 3.19 0.23 6.22
N VAL A 88 1.94 0.25 6.66
CA VAL A 88 0.77 0.48 5.80
C VAL A 88 0.04 1.74 6.23
N SER A 89 -0.58 2.41 5.27
CA SER A 89 -1.32 3.65 5.53
C SER A 89 -2.50 3.80 4.57
N GLY A 90 -3.53 4.52 5.01
CA GLY A 90 -4.63 4.95 4.15
C GLY A 90 -4.33 6.26 3.42
N GLY A 91 -5.25 6.66 2.53
CA GLY A 91 -5.14 7.90 1.75
C GLY A 91 -4.97 9.18 2.57
N ALA A 92 -5.49 9.21 3.80
CA ALA A 92 -5.31 10.34 4.71
C ALA A 92 -3.83 10.62 5.04
N TYR A 93 -3.01 9.57 5.14
CA TYR A 93 -1.57 9.73 5.32
C TYR A 93 -0.93 10.32 4.06
N VAL A 94 -1.23 9.76 2.88
CA VAL A 94 -0.72 10.26 1.60
C VAL A 94 -1.08 11.73 1.40
N ASN A 95 -2.33 12.10 1.66
CA ASN A 95 -2.81 13.48 1.54
C ASN A 95 -2.12 14.47 2.49
N ARG A 96 -1.68 14.01 3.66
CA ARG A 96 -0.95 14.84 4.62
C ARG A 96 0.52 15.00 4.26
N MET A 97 1.13 13.99 3.65
CA MET A 97 2.56 13.92 3.40
C MET A 97 2.96 14.36 2.00
N SER A 98 1.99 14.61 1.11
CA SER A 98 2.22 15.01 -0.27
C SER A 98 1.05 15.85 -0.79
N ASP A 99 1.21 16.42 -1.97
CA ASP A 99 0.20 17.20 -2.69
C ASP A 99 -0.50 16.39 -3.81
N HIS A 100 -0.14 15.13 -4.03
CA HIS A 100 -0.72 14.29 -5.08
C HIS A 100 -2.25 14.21 -5.04
N CYS A 101 -2.84 14.22 -3.82
CA CYS A 101 -4.30 14.10 -3.69
C CYS A 101 -5.08 15.30 -4.22
N ARG A 102 -4.44 16.48 -4.40
CA ARG A 102 -5.11 17.69 -4.91
C ARG A 102 -5.58 17.56 -6.36
N GLY A 103 -4.86 16.80 -7.16
CA GLY A 103 -5.18 16.56 -8.58
C GLY A 103 -5.61 15.12 -8.88
N CYS A 104 -5.79 14.29 -7.85
CA CYS A 104 -6.16 12.90 -8.03
C CYS A 104 -7.66 12.74 -8.28
N VAL A 105 -8.04 11.76 -9.10
CA VAL A 105 -9.45 11.41 -9.33
C VAL A 105 -10.11 10.75 -8.13
N TYR A 106 -9.32 10.26 -7.17
CA TYR A 106 -9.77 9.60 -5.95
C TYR A 106 -9.71 10.54 -4.74
N ASP A 107 -10.77 10.56 -3.95
CA ASP A 107 -10.82 11.31 -2.69
C ASP A 107 -10.19 10.48 -1.54
N PRO A 108 -9.09 10.96 -0.90
CA PRO A 108 -8.42 10.24 0.18
C PRO A 108 -9.28 10.01 1.42
N LYS A 109 -10.41 10.70 1.55
CA LYS A 109 -11.34 10.54 2.69
C LYS A 109 -12.43 9.50 2.41
N ARG A 110 -12.72 9.21 1.15
CA ARG A 110 -13.76 8.25 0.76
C ARG A 110 -13.26 6.82 0.83
N ARG A 111 -14.11 5.95 1.39
CA ARG A 111 -13.86 4.51 1.55
C ARG A 111 -14.60 3.65 0.55
N THR A 112 -15.70 4.18 0.00
CA THR A 112 -16.60 3.48 -0.92
C THR A 112 -17.07 4.43 -2.02
N GLY A 113 -17.51 3.86 -3.15
CA GLY A 113 -18.01 4.63 -4.29
C GLY A 113 -16.95 4.87 -5.38
N PRO A 114 -17.35 5.48 -6.53
CA PRO A 114 -16.53 5.54 -7.72
C PRO A 114 -15.24 6.36 -7.60
N ASP A 115 -15.18 7.28 -6.66
CA ASP A 115 -14.05 8.12 -6.31
C ASP A 115 -13.36 7.75 -4.99
N ALA A 116 -13.69 6.58 -4.43
CA ALA A 116 -13.03 6.08 -3.23
C ALA A 116 -11.54 5.83 -3.47
N CYS A 117 -10.72 6.32 -2.54
CA CYS A 117 -9.27 6.14 -2.64
C CYS A 117 -8.88 4.69 -2.35
N PRO A 118 -8.19 3.99 -3.29
CA PRO A 118 -7.80 2.61 -3.08
C PRO A 118 -6.93 2.40 -1.84
N PHE A 119 -6.02 3.33 -1.52
CA PHE A 119 -5.28 3.27 -0.26
C PHE A 119 -6.20 3.24 0.96
N THR A 120 -7.29 4.01 0.94
CA THR A 120 -8.20 4.10 2.08
C THR A 120 -9.02 2.83 2.24
N SER A 121 -9.64 2.35 1.17
CA SER A 121 -10.46 1.13 1.23
C SER A 121 -9.63 -0.10 1.57
N LEU A 122 -8.50 -0.29 0.89
CA LEU A 122 -7.59 -1.41 1.13
C LEU A 122 -6.96 -1.37 2.54
N TYR A 123 -6.69 -0.18 3.08
CA TYR A 123 -6.16 -0.05 4.45
C TYR A 123 -7.12 -0.60 5.50
N TRP A 124 -8.41 -0.25 5.42
CA TRP A 124 -9.40 -0.75 6.36
C TRP A 124 -9.64 -2.25 6.21
N ASP A 125 -9.66 -2.75 4.97
CA ASP A 125 -9.74 -4.18 4.72
C ASP A 125 -8.50 -4.93 5.24
N PHE A 126 -7.30 -4.39 5.05
CA PHE A 126 -6.05 -4.94 5.59
C PHE A 126 -6.12 -5.07 7.13
N LEU A 127 -6.56 -4.03 7.83
CA LEU A 127 -6.73 -4.08 9.27
C LEU A 127 -7.75 -5.15 9.70
N ALA A 128 -8.83 -5.29 8.93
CA ALA A 128 -9.87 -6.30 9.20
C ALA A 128 -9.35 -7.73 8.98
N ARG A 129 -8.64 -7.97 7.87
CA ARG A 129 -8.05 -9.29 7.54
C ARG A 129 -6.99 -9.74 8.55
N HIS A 130 -6.21 -8.81 9.07
CA HIS A 130 -5.08 -9.10 9.97
C HIS A 130 -5.36 -8.73 11.44
N ARG A 131 -6.62 -8.49 11.80
CA ARG A 131 -7.04 -7.98 13.12
C ARG A 131 -6.46 -8.80 14.28
N GLU A 132 -6.54 -10.10 14.18
CA GLU A 132 -6.09 -11.02 15.22
C GLU A 132 -4.58 -10.89 15.47
N ARG A 133 -3.81 -10.94 14.40
CA ARG A 133 -2.34 -10.80 14.45
C ARG A 133 -1.89 -9.41 14.89
N LEU A 134 -2.57 -8.36 14.44
CA LEU A 134 -2.27 -6.98 14.79
C LEU A 134 -2.65 -6.63 16.23
N GLY A 135 -3.59 -7.37 16.81
CA GLY A 135 -4.07 -7.18 18.18
C GLY A 135 -3.00 -7.37 19.25
N SER A 136 -1.94 -8.11 18.96
CA SER A 136 -0.80 -8.29 19.86
C SER A 136 0.13 -7.06 19.94
N SER A 137 0.01 -6.10 19.02
CA SER A 137 0.85 -4.90 18.96
C SER A 137 0.15 -3.69 19.57
N ASN A 138 0.72 -3.14 20.65
CA ASN A 138 0.22 -1.89 21.27
C ASN A 138 0.19 -0.72 20.27
N ARG A 139 1.08 -0.69 19.29
CA ARG A 139 1.10 0.35 18.24
C ARG A 139 -0.07 0.28 17.27
N MET A 140 -0.77 -0.86 17.23
CA MET A 140 -1.96 -1.07 16.41
C MET A 140 -3.27 -0.89 17.20
N ALA A 141 -3.21 -0.64 18.51
CA ALA A 141 -4.40 -0.47 19.35
C ALA A 141 -5.33 0.63 18.83
N GLN A 142 -4.81 1.82 18.54
CA GLN A 142 -5.63 2.93 18.03
C GLN A 142 -6.19 2.67 16.62
N PRO A 143 -5.44 2.19 15.62
CA PRO A 143 -6.00 1.76 14.33
C PRO A 143 -7.11 0.73 14.46
N LEU A 144 -6.93 -0.28 15.31
CA LEU A 144 -7.94 -1.32 15.54
C LEU A 144 -9.17 -0.80 16.29
N ALA A 145 -8.99 0.11 17.25
CA ALA A 145 -10.12 0.79 17.91
C ALA A 145 -10.93 1.62 16.90
N ASN A 146 -10.27 2.30 15.97
CA ASN A 146 -10.93 3.03 14.89
C ASN A 146 -11.67 2.08 13.92
N LEU A 147 -11.07 0.95 13.56
CA LEU A 147 -11.73 -0.09 12.77
C LEU A 147 -13.04 -0.55 13.40
N ASN A 148 -13.06 -0.75 14.74
CA ASN A 148 -14.26 -1.19 15.47
C ASN A 148 -15.41 -0.15 15.47
N ARG A 149 -15.11 1.10 15.15
CA ARG A 149 -16.12 2.19 15.07
C ARG A 149 -16.69 2.36 13.67
N LEU A 150 -16.16 1.64 12.67
CA LEU A 150 -16.69 1.72 11.31
C LEU A 150 -18.03 0.95 11.22
N SER A 151 -19.11 1.67 10.97
CA SER A 151 -20.43 1.08 10.71
C SER A 151 -20.57 0.52 9.30
N ASP A 152 -19.74 1.00 8.38
CA ASP A 152 -19.72 0.67 6.93
C ASP A 152 -18.63 -0.34 6.55
N LEU A 153 -18.09 -1.08 7.53
CA LEU A 153 -16.99 -2.02 7.27
C LEU A 153 -17.31 -3.11 6.22
N PRO A 154 -18.52 -3.70 6.20
CA PRO A 154 -18.87 -4.68 5.16
C PRO A 154 -18.78 -4.09 3.74
N GLU A 155 -19.30 -2.89 3.56
CA GLU A 155 -19.28 -2.15 2.28
C GLU A 155 -17.85 -1.77 1.87
N VAL A 156 -17.03 -1.33 2.82
CA VAL A 156 -15.61 -1.01 2.60
C VAL A 156 -14.83 -2.25 2.15
N ARG A 157 -15.10 -3.41 2.75
CA ARG A 157 -14.47 -4.68 2.35
C ARG A 157 -14.91 -5.15 0.97
N ALA A 158 -16.19 -4.99 0.63
CA ALA A 158 -16.68 -5.27 -0.71
C ALA A 158 -16.03 -4.36 -1.76
N GLU A 159 -15.88 -3.08 -1.45
CA GLU A 159 -15.17 -2.11 -2.29
C GLU A 159 -13.68 -2.46 -2.46
N ALA A 160 -13.00 -2.83 -1.37
CA ALA A 160 -11.61 -3.27 -1.41
C ALA A 160 -11.43 -4.53 -2.28
N ALA A 161 -12.34 -5.50 -2.19
CA ALA A 161 -12.31 -6.70 -3.03
C ALA A 161 -12.46 -6.34 -4.52
N ARG A 162 -13.36 -5.41 -4.87
CA ARG A 162 -13.51 -4.89 -6.24
C ARG A 162 -12.22 -4.21 -6.72
N MET A 163 -11.62 -3.35 -5.89
CA MET A 163 -10.37 -2.66 -6.22
C MET A 163 -9.19 -3.63 -6.45
N ILE A 164 -9.13 -4.75 -5.73
CA ILE A 164 -8.13 -5.80 -5.95
C ILE A 164 -8.30 -6.41 -7.34
N VAL A 165 -9.55 -6.70 -7.76
CA VAL A 165 -9.85 -7.23 -9.09
C VAL A 165 -9.49 -6.20 -10.15
N ASP A 166 -9.88 -4.94 -9.97
CA ASP A 166 -9.59 -3.86 -10.91
C ASP A 166 -8.07 -3.63 -11.05
N ALA A 167 -7.33 -3.66 -9.94
CA ALA A 167 -5.87 -3.57 -9.96
C ALA A 167 -5.20 -4.73 -10.70
N ALA A 168 -5.71 -5.97 -10.52
CA ALA A 168 -5.23 -7.13 -11.24
C ALA A 168 -5.51 -7.05 -12.75
N ALA A 169 -6.61 -6.42 -13.14
CA ALA A 169 -6.99 -6.18 -14.52
C ALA A 169 -6.31 -4.94 -15.16
N GLY A 170 -5.59 -4.13 -14.37
CA GLY A 170 -4.95 -2.90 -14.84
C GLY A 170 -5.91 -1.70 -15.00
N HIS A 171 -7.03 -1.71 -14.31
CA HIS A 171 -8.09 -0.69 -14.41
C HIS A 171 -8.11 0.33 -13.26
N LEU A 172 -7.11 0.33 -12.37
CA LEU A 172 -7.09 1.18 -11.17
C LEU A 172 -6.33 2.49 -11.37
#